data_bf3031c9f11f0737822c72f8ec2e42e0
#
_entry.id   bf3031c9f11f0737822c72f8ec2e42e0
#
_cell.length_a   1.000
_cell.length_b   1.000
_cell.length_c   1.000
_cell.angle_alpha   90.00
_cell.angle_beta   90.00
_cell.angle_gamma   90.00
#
_symmetry.space_group_name_H-M   'P 1'
#
loop_
_entity.id
_entity.type
_entity.pdbx_description
1 polymer ?
#
loop_
_entity_poly.entity_id
_entity_poly.type
_entity_poly.pdbx_seq_one_letter_code
_entity_poly.pdbx_strand_id
1 'polypeptide(L)'
;MKKCLFLLIGFTCLNLSAQVKKEIFESFKLQERRDVSYYFPEDYSEEKLYPLIVVLDAEHLFDLVVANVKFQSRFDRMPEAIVVGVDQLKNNLRLEDCDFDEVSGLPTEKGKMFYEFLGTELIPYLETSYKIAPFKMFVGYDITANFGNFYLFKDHSLFNSYISISPVLATEMESRVPARLSELDQVIFYNLIVEKQPTDDRQRILQMNASIKSITKESLHYFFDEYENADHTSIAAYGISKAFDNVFRIYRPITPAEYKSDILTSEEPVFNYLENRYQTIEDLFGFEKPVELNDIMAIYAACLKKEDYESLQPLADLCKKEFPETMMGFYFEAEYYEFIGEPKKAFKTFEKAFQMEEIDFLTKDMALEKID
;
A
#
# COMPACT_ATOMS: atom_id res chain seq x y z
N MET A 1 56.84 8.59 41.67
CA MET A 1 56.32 8.58 40.28
C MET A 1 54.93 7.98 40.28
N LYS A 2 53.90 8.83 40.26
CA LYS A 2 52.48 8.40 40.19
C LYS A 2 52.07 8.37 38.72
N LYS A 3 51.74 7.17 38.21
CA LYS A 3 51.17 7.00 36.87
C LYS A 3 49.68 7.30 36.93
N CYS A 4 49.23 8.41 36.33
CA CYS A 4 47.83 8.69 36.07
C CYS A 4 47.40 7.85 34.82
N LEU A 5 46.48 6.92 35.03
CA LEU A 5 45.81 6.16 33.96
C LEU A 5 44.61 7.01 33.53
N PHE A 6 44.70 7.62 32.35
CA PHE A 6 43.56 8.27 31.67
C PHE A 6 42.66 7.19 31.05
N LEU A 7 41.50 6.98 31.64
CA LEU A 7 40.44 6.13 31.08
C LEU A 7 39.70 6.96 30.03
N LEU A 8 39.98 6.70 28.75
CA LEU A 8 39.25 7.31 27.63
C LEU A 8 37.88 6.57 27.53
N ILE A 9 36.84 7.16 28.11
CA ILE A 9 35.46 6.68 27.91
C ILE A 9 35.05 7.17 26.49
N GLY A 10 35.10 6.27 25.51
CA GLY A 10 34.50 6.50 24.20
C GLY A 10 32.99 6.62 24.35
N PHE A 11 32.47 7.83 24.20
CA PHE A 11 31.05 8.08 24.05
C PHE A 11 30.69 7.59 22.63
N THR A 12 30.24 6.35 22.51
CA THR A 12 29.51 5.91 21.33
C THR A 12 28.16 6.63 21.37
N CYS A 13 27.99 7.69 20.59
CA CYS A 13 26.68 8.26 20.28
C CYS A 13 25.90 7.16 19.55
N LEU A 14 25.06 6.44 20.29
CA LEU A 14 23.96 5.70 19.71
C LEU A 14 23.05 6.74 19.07
N ASN A 15 23.08 6.85 17.75
CA ASN A 15 22.06 7.55 16.99
C ASN A 15 20.75 6.77 17.20
N LEU A 16 20.02 7.08 18.27
CA LEU A 16 18.62 6.73 18.42
C LEU A 16 17.87 7.58 17.38
N SER A 17 17.76 7.08 16.16
CA SER A 17 16.89 7.65 15.16
C SER A 17 15.46 7.39 15.65
N ALA A 18 14.79 8.41 16.16
CA ALA A 18 13.39 8.28 16.52
C ALA A 18 12.59 8.03 15.24
N GLN A 19 11.87 6.90 15.18
CA GLN A 19 10.98 6.56 14.05
C GLN A 19 9.92 7.64 13.80
N VAL A 20 9.51 8.35 14.85
CA VAL A 20 8.57 9.48 14.78
C VAL A 20 9.31 10.75 15.18
N LYS A 21 9.25 11.76 14.32
CA LYS A 21 9.77 13.11 14.59
C LYS A 21 8.69 14.14 14.31
N LYS A 22 8.77 15.28 15.05
CA LYS A 22 7.95 16.46 14.79
C LYS A 22 8.86 17.60 14.38
N GLU A 23 8.51 18.29 13.31
CA GLU A 23 9.24 19.42 12.80
C GLU A 23 8.30 20.59 12.50
N ILE A 24 8.84 21.78 12.49
CA ILE A 24 8.12 22.99 12.09
C ILE A 24 8.44 23.27 10.63
N PHE A 25 7.42 23.21 9.78
CA PHE A 25 7.50 23.60 8.38
C PHE A 25 7.12 25.07 8.20
N GLU A 26 8.00 25.87 7.60
CA GLU A 26 7.71 27.27 7.26
C GLU A 26 7.09 27.35 5.87
N SER A 27 5.81 27.69 5.79
CA SER A 27 5.09 27.77 4.54
C SER A 27 5.03 29.20 4.00
N PHE A 28 5.44 29.36 2.75
CA PHE A 28 5.25 30.62 2.01
C PHE A 28 3.79 30.82 1.59
N LYS A 29 3.09 29.74 1.24
CA LYS A 29 1.68 29.79 0.82
C LYS A 29 0.77 30.23 1.96
N LEU A 30 0.99 29.64 3.15
CA LEU A 30 0.23 29.97 4.35
C LEU A 30 0.74 31.24 5.06
N GLN A 31 1.98 31.66 4.80
CA GLN A 31 2.70 32.71 5.56
C GLN A 31 2.76 32.45 7.06
N GLU A 32 2.84 31.17 7.43
CA GLU A 32 2.88 30.73 8.82
C GLU A 32 3.65 29.42 8.97
N ARG A 33 3.85 29.03 10.22
CA ARG A 33 4.52 27.81 10.61
C ARG A 33 3.51 26.72 10.89
N ARG A 34 3.79 25.50 10.39
CA ARG A 34 2.99 24.30 10.64
C ARG A 34 3.79 23.24 11.36
N ASP A 35 3.20 22.69 12.40
CA ASP A 35 3.73 21.50 13.07
C ASP A 35 3.43 20.30 12.15
N VAL A 36 4.47 19.55 11.75
CA VAL A 36 4.36 18.38 10.88
C VAL A 36 5.01 17.19 11.57
N SER A 37 4.27 16.12 11.66
CA SER A 37 4.69 14.83 12.23
C SER A 37 5.14 13.89 11.12
N TYR A 38 6.27 13.23 11.32
CA TYR A 38 6.85 12.29 10.35
C TYR A 38 7.07 10.94 11.01
N TYR A 39 6.73 9.88 10.29
CA TYR A 39 7.14 8.52 10.60
C TYR A 39 7.95 7.95 9.44
N PHE A 40 9.09 7.36 9.75
CA PHE A 40 9.92 6.60 8.83
C PHE A 40 10.00 5.14 9.27
N PRO A 41 10.05 4.17 8.34
CA PRO A 41 10.34 2.79 8.66
C PRO A 41 11.62 2.64 9.48
N GLU A 42 11.72 1.56 10.28
CA GLU A 42 12.89 1.30 11.13
C GLU A 42 14.16 1.14 10.29
N ASP A 43 14.03 0.43 9.16
CA ASP A 43 15.10 0.15 8.21
C ASP A 43 15.04 1.10 6.99
N TYR A 44 14.66 2.38 7.21
CA TYR A 44 14.65 3.36 6.12
C TYR A 44 16.00 3.43 5.42
N SER A 45 15.96 3.34 4.09
CA SER A 45 17.12 3.40 3.21
C SER A 45 16.89 4.36 2.05
N GLU A 46 17.92 5.09 1.65
CA GLU A 46 17.88 5.93 0.45
C GLU A 46 17.92 5.11 -0.87
N GLU A 47 18.07 3.81 -0.79
CA GLU A 47 18.07 2.91 -1.94
C GLU A 47 16.67 2.35 -2.27
N LYS A 48 15.71 2.47 -1.34
CA LYS A 48 14.33 1.98 -1.50
C LYS A 48 13.35 3.13 -1.71
N LEU A 49 12.30 2.89 -2.48
CA LEU A 49 11.15 3.80 -2.61
C LEU A 49 10.06 3.44 -1.62
N TYR A 50 9.41 4.44 -1.05
CA TYR A 50 8.37 4.28 -0.04
C TYR A 50 7.09 5.01 -0.46
N PRO A 51 5.91 4.36 -0.45
CA PRO A 51 4.64 5.06 -0.54
C PRO A 51 4.53 6.17 0.51
N LEU A 52 3.92 7.29 0.13
CA LEU A 52 3.67 8.41 1.04
C LEU A 52 2.21 8.37 1.51
N ILE A 53 2.01 8.44 2.81
CA ILE A 53 0.69 8.57 3.42
C ILE A 53 0.60 9.94 4.09
N VAL A 54 -0.27 10.80 3.56
CA VAL A 54 -0.54 12.14 4.11
C VAL A 54 -1.79 12.07 4.97
N VAL A 55 -1.65 12.46 6.23
CA VAL A 55 -2.71 12.38 7.25
C VAL A 55 -3.06 13.79 7.71
N LEU A 56 -4.28 14.21 7.48
CA LEU A 56 -4.85 15.38 8.16
C LEU A 56 -5.49 14.96 9.49
N ASP A 57 -5.86 15.92 10.34
CA ASP A 57 -6.25 15.62 11.73
C ASP A 57 -5.17 14.79 12.47
N ALA A 58 -3.90 15.10 12.23
CA ALA A 58 -2.78 14.27 12.66
C ALA A 58 -2.76 14.02 14.17
N GLU A 59 -3.22 14.95 14.98
CA GLU A 59 -3.31 14.80 16.44
C GLU A 59 -4.22 13.63 16.87
N HIS A 60 -5.15 13.23 16.01
CA HIS A 60 -6.08 12.14 16.28
C HIS A 60 -5.75 10.88 15.46
N LEU A 61 -5.32 11.05 14.21
CA LEU A 61 -5.21 9.95 13.26
C LEU A 61 -3.79 9.44 13.05
N PHE A 62 -2.76 10.27 13.28
CA PHE A 62 -1.38 9.94 12.93
C PHE A 62 -0.90 8.65 13.60
N ASP A 63 -1.05 8.55 14.91
CA ASP A 63 -0.59 7.36 15.66
C ASP A 63 -1.37 6.10 15.24
N LEU A 64 -2.66 6.24 14.94
CA LEU A 64 -3.49 5.14 14.46
C LEU A 64 -3.05 4.66 13.08
N VAL A 65 -2.75 5.58 12.17
CA VAL A 65 -2.22 5.27 10.83
C VAL A 65 -0.84 4.63 10.94
N VAL A 66 0.07 5.20 11.73
CA VAL A 66 1.42 4.64 11.94
C VAL A 66 1.36 3.24 12.54
N ALA A 67 0.48 3.00 13.52
CA ALA A 67 0.30 1.67 14.10
C ALA A 67 -0.15 0.64 13.06
N ASN A 68 -1.08 1.01 12.17
CA ASN A 68 -1.51 0.15 11.07
C ASN A 68 -0.38 -0.11 10.06
N VAL A 69 0.38 0.92 9.66
CA VAL A 69 1.54 0.77 8.76
C VAL A 69 2.53 -0.21 9.37
N LYS A 70 2.97 0.00 10.61
CA LYS A 70 3.90 -0.89 11.33
C LYS A 70 3.42 -2.33 11.40
N PHE A 71 2.13 -2.50 11.72
CA PHE A 71 1.56 -3.84 11.86
C PHE A 71 1.47 -4.56 10.53
N GLN A 72 0.94 -3.90 9.51
CA GLN A 72 0.71 -4.56 8.23
C GLN A 72 2.00 -4.79 7.43
N SER A 73 2.95 -3.86 7.44
CA SER A 73 4.24 -4.06 6.77
C SER A 73 5.06 -5.19 7.39
N ARG A 74 4.96 -5.38 8.71
CA ARG A 74 5.65 -6.48 9.41
C ARG A 74 5.19 -7.87 8.96
N PHE A 75 3.99 -7.99 8.41
CA PHE A 75 3.41 -9.25 7.93
C PHE A 75 3.28 -9.28 6.39
N ASP A 76 4.07 -8.49 5.68
CA ASP A 76 4.10 -8.40 4.22
C ASP A 76 2.73 -8.14 3.59
N ARG A 77 1.83 -7.48 4.35
CA ARG A 77 0.47 -7.14 3.89
C ARG A 77 0.41 -5.82 3.14
N MET A 78 1.42 -4.96 3.32
CA MET A 78 1.65 -3.71 2.61
C MET A 78 3.15 -3.42 2.55
N PRO A 79 3.63 -2.58 1.61
CA PRO A 79 4.99 -2.09 1.65
C PRO A 79 5.21 -1.20 2.88
N GLU A 80 6.46 -1.11 3.34
CA GLU A 80 6.84 -0.05 4.25
C GLU A 80 6.51 1.32 3.64
N ALA A 81 6.03 2.26 4.46
CA ALA A 81 5.59 3.55 3.98
C ALA A 81 6.06 4.69 4.89
N ILE A 82 6.25 5.87 4.32
CA ILE A 82 6.47 7.10 5.06
C ILE A 82 5.10 7.71 5.37
N VAL A 83 4.86 8.07 6.65
CA VAL A 83 3.63 8.75 7.06
C VAL A 83 3.97 10.20 7.44
N VAL A 84 3.20 11.12 6.90
CA VAL A 84 3.34 12.56 7.22
C VAL A 84 1.99 13.10 7.67
N GLY A 85 1.97 13.64 8.89
CA GLY A 85 0.79 14.21 9.51
C GLY A 85 0.90 15.73 9.66
N VAL A 86 -0.15 16.46 9.30
CA VAL A 86 -0.23 17.92 9.51
C VAL A 86 -1.11 18.19 10.72
N ASP A 87 -0.51 18.82 11.74
CA ASP A 87 -1.20 19.16 12.99
C ASP A 87 -2.10 20.38 12.76
N GLN A 88 -3.39 20.30 13.13
CA GLN A 88 -4.41 21.32 12.83
C GLN A 88 -5.30 21.72 14.03
N LEU A 89 -5.13 21.09 15.21
CA LEU A 89 -5.99 21.38 16.38
C LEU A 89 -5.76 22.76 16.98
N LYS A 90 -4.53 23.26 16.95
CA LYS A 90 -4.20 24.56 17.54
C LYS A 90 -4.94 25.70 16.82
N ASN A 91 -5.51 26.62 17.58
CA ASN A 91 -6.15 27.84 17.04
C ASN A 91 -7.28 27.59 16.02
N ASN A 92 -7.94 26.45 16.08
CA ASN A 92 -9.02 26.08 15.16
C ASN A 92 -8.59 26.01 13.67
N LEU A 93 -7.30 25.76 13.40
CA LEU A 93 -6.75 25.70 12.04
C LEU A 93 -7.46 24.67 11.17
N ARG A 94 -7.96 23.59 11.75
CA ARG A 94 -8.70 22.54 11.04
C ARG A 94 -9.87 23.09 10.22
N LEU A 95 -10.68 23.94 10.83
CA LEU A 95 -11.81 24.58 10.13
C LEU A 95 -11.32 25.64 9.13
N GLU A 96 -10.34 26.48 9.51
CA GLU A 96 -9.79 27.49 8.61
C GLU A 96 -9.18 26.88 7.34
N ASP A 97 -8.44 25.76 7.48
CA ASP A 97 -7.71 25.10 6.40
C ASP A 97 -8.62 24.29 5.47
N CYS A 98 -9.71 23.74 5.99
CA CYS A 98 -10.49 22.73 5.28
C CYS A 98 -11.92 23.17 4.97
N ASP A 99 -12.29 24.39 5.41
CA ASP A 99 -13.62 24.94 5.18
C ASP A 99 -13.88 25.29 3.71
N PHE A 100 -15.14 25.33 3.36
CA PHE A 100 -15.63 25.61 2.00
C PHE A 100 -16.74 26.66 2.02
N ASP A 101 -16.89 27.38 0.92
CA ASP A 101 -17.98 28.29 0.70
C ASP A 101 -19.28 27.51 0.46
N GLU A 102 -20.30 27.78 1.26
CA GLU A 102 -21.58 27.04 1.27
C GLU A 102 -22.36 27.14 -0.05
N VAL A 103 -22.09 28.17 -0.86
CA VAL A 103 -22.81 28.39 -2.14
C VAL A 103 -22.11 27.67 -3.28
N SER A 104 -20.80 27.86 -3.41
CA SER A 104 -20.00 27.30 -4.50
C SER A 104 -19.46 25.90 -4.23
N GLY A 105 -19.40 25.47 -2.96
CA GLY A 105 -18.75 24.24 -2.53
C GLY A 105 -17.23 24.21 -2.79
N LEU A 106 -16.61 25.38 -3.04
CA LEU A 106 -15.16 25.48 -3.26
C LEU A 106 -14.44 25.83 -1.94
N PRO A 107 -13.13 25.50 -1.82
CA PRO A 107 -12.36 25.91 -0.65
C PRO A 107 -12.43 27.41 -0.41
N THR A 108 -12.50 27.83 0.85
CA THR A 108 -12.33 29.24 1.24
C THR A 108 -10.97 29.78 0.80
N GLU A 109 -10.72 31.08 0.93
CA GLU A 109 -9.41 31.65 0.59
C GLU A 109 -8.27 31.01 1.42
N LYS A 110 -8.50 30.76 2.72
CA LYS A 110 -7.52 30.04 3.56
C LYS A 110 -7.40 28.58 3.13
N GLY A 111 -8.51 27.92 2.83
CA GLY A 111 -8.54 26.56 2.27
C GLY A 111 -7.78 26.42 0.96
N LYS A 112 -7.84 27.39 0.06
CA LYS A 112 -7.01 27.43 -1.15
C LYS A 112 -5.53 27.54 -0.84
N MET A 113 -5.15 28.39 0.12
CA MET A 113 -3.75 28.51 0.55
C MET A 113 -3.25 27.19 1.15
N PHE A 114 -4.07 26.50 1.95
CA PHE A 114 -3.73 25.21 2.53
C PHE A 114 -3.65 24.09 1.46
N TYR A 115 -4.55 24.12 0.48
CA TYR A 115 -4.48 23.25 -0.69
C TYR A 115 -3.17 23.44 -1.47
N GLU A 116 -2.75 24.68 -1.71
CA GLU A 116 -1.47 24.97 -2.36
C GLU A 116 -0.27 24.56 -1.49
N PHE A 117 -0.33 24.79 -0.17
CA PHE A 117 0.72 24.36 0.77
C PHE A 117 0.98 22.88 0.66
N LEU A 118 -0.04 22.02 0.76
CA LEU A 118 0.14 20.57 0.64
C LEU A 118 0.65 20.18 -0.74
N GLY A 119 0.01 20.70 -1.80
CA GLY A 119 0.25 20.24 -3.17
C GLY A 119 1.47 20.86 -3.86
N THR A 120 1.96 22.02 -3.40
CA THR A 120 3.06 22.74 -4.08
C THR A 120 4.26 23.06 -3.18
N GLU A 121 4.15 22.82 -1.86
CA GLU A 121 5.27 23.01 -0.94
C GLU A 121 5.61 21.71 -0.20
N LEU A 122 4.69 21.18 0.64
CA LEU A 122 4.99 20.06 1.53
C LEU A 122 5.29 18.77 0.74
N ILE A 123 4.41 18.36 -0.18
CA ILE A 123 4.63 17.11 -0.94
C ILE A 123 5.86 17.20 -1.85
N PRO A 124 6.08 18.27 -2.65
CA PRO A 124 7.32 18.42 -3.41
C PRO A 124 8.59 18.46 -2.55
N TYR A 125 8.53 19.05 -1.35
CA TYR A 125 9.63 19.00 -0.40
C TYR A 125 9.93 17.56 0.03
N LEU A 126 8.90 16.77 0.33
CA LEU A 126 9.06 15.37 0.69
C LEU A 126 9.66 14.53 -0.45
N GLU A 127 9.16 14.74 -1.67
CA GLU A 127 9.65 14.04 -2.88
C GLU A 127 11.12 14.37 -3.21
N THR A 128 11.57 15.57 -2.84
CA THR A 128 12.99 15.98 -3.05
C THR A 128 13.90 15.56 -1.90
N SER A 129 13.36 15.45 -0.68
CA SER A 129 14.14 15.18 0.53
C SER A 129 14.20 13.70 0.89
N TYR A 130 13.26 12.90 0.42
CA TYR A 130 13.11 11.48 0.76
C TYR A 130 12.80 10.63 -0.47
N LYS A 131 12.99 9.33 -0.37
CA LYS A 131 12.71 8.36 -1.44
C LYS A 131 11.22 8.02 -1.50
N ILE A 132 10.41 8.96 -1.97
CA ILE A 132 8.96 8.78 -2.13
C ILE A 132 8.66 8.04 -3.42
N ALA A 133 7.86 6.99 -3.32
CA ALA A 133 7.30 6.25 -4.45
C ALA A 133 6.21 7.09 -5.18
N PRO A 134 5.88 6.77 -6.43
CA PRO A 134 4.78 7.43 -7.13
C PRO A 134 3.44 7.32 -6.41
N PHE A 135 3.21 6.22 -5.69
CA PHE A 135 1.96 5.98 -4.96
C PHE A 135 1.85 6.85 -3.71
N LYS A 136 0.81 7.69 -3.68
CA LYS A 136 0.49 8.58 -2.55
C LYS A 136 -0.93 8.32 -2.06
N MET A 137 -1.10 8.28 -0.74
CA MET A 137 -2.39 8.09 -0.06
C MET A 137 -2.73 9.30 0.80
N PHE A 138 -3.99 9.68 0.77
CA PHE A 138 -4.58 10.70 1.63
C PHE A 138 -5.50 10.06 2.66
N VAL A 139 -5.38 10.48 3.92
CA VAL A 139 -6.26 10.08 5.02
C VAL A 139 -6.87 11.32 5.65
N GLY A 140 -8.19 11.40 5.63
CA GLY A 140 -8.93 12.50 6.24
C GLY A 140 -10.21 12.03 6.93
N TYR A 141 -10.69 12.86 7.82
CA TYR A 141 -11.84 12.58 8.67
C TYR A 141 -12.74 13.81 8.75
N ASP A 142 -14.07 13.61 8.59
CA ASP A 142 -15.04 14.70 8.68
C ASP A 142 -14.77 15.78 7.61
N ILE A 143 -14.56 17.05 7.97
CA ILE A 143 -14.27 18.13 7.03
C ILE A 143 -12.94 17.95 6.27
N THR A 144 -11.93 17.33 6.90
CA THR A 144 -10.66 17.05 6.23
C THR A 144 -10.77 15.93 5.20
N ALA A 145 -11.71 14.99 5.39
CA ALA A 145 -12.04 13.98 4.39
C ALA A 145 -12.63 14.61 3.13
N ASN A 146 -13.55 15.57 3.29
CA ASN A 146 -14.07 16.34 2.18
C ASN A 146 -12.97 17.18 1.49
N PHE A 147 -12.09 17.79 2.28
CA PHE A 147 -10.98 18.58 1.73
C PHE A 147 -10.08 17.75 0.81
N GLY A 148 -9.80 16.49 1.15
CA GLY A 148 -9.05 15.57 0.29
C GLY A 148 -9.65 15.45 -1.11
N ASN A 149 -10.96 15.50 -1.25
CA ASN A 149 -11.64 15.38 -2.55
C ASN A 149 -11.25 16.47 -3.54
N PHE A 150 -10.84 17.65 -3.09
CA PHE A 150 -10.40 18.72 -4.00
C PHE A 150 -9.19 18.32 -4.85
N TYR A 151 -8.36 17.40 -4.39
CA TYR A 151 -7.22 16.90 -5.18
C TYR A 151 -7.61 15.96 -6.32
N LEU A 152 -8.82 15.39 -6.31
CA LEU A 152 -9.36 14.65 -7.45
C LEU A 152 -9.60 15.54 -8.67
N PHE A 153 -9.88 16.84 -8.47
CA PHE A 153 -10.24 17.77 -9.56
C PHE A 153 -9.04 18.36 -10.31
N LYS A 154 -7.81 17.96 -9.99
CA LYS A 154 -6.64 18.23 -10.83
C LYS A 154 -6.67 17.37 -12.10
N ASP A 155 -5.96 17.79 -13.15
CA ASP A 155 -5.81 17.00 -14.39
C ASP A 155 -5.37 15.58 -14.09
N HIS A 156 -4.33 15.45 -13.24
CA HIS A 156 -3.93 14.21 -12.58
C HIS A 156 -4.15 14.37 -11.08
N SER A 157 -4.86 13.42 -10.49
CA SER A 157 -5.06 13.39 -9.05
C SER A 157 -3.71 13.34 -8.33
N LEU A 158 -3.56 14.15 -7.27
CA LEU A 158 -2.33 14.19 -6.48
C LEU A 158 -2.10 12.87 -5.71
N PHE A 159 -3.17 12.19 -5.35
CA PHE A 159 -3.15 10.95 -4.61
C PHE A 159 -3.75 9.80 -5.43
N ASN A 160 -3.20 8.61 -5.24
CA ASN A 160 -3.71 7.36 -5.82
C ASN A 160 -4.76 6.71 -4.91
N SER A 161 -4.73 7.05 -3.63
CA SER A 161 -5.66 6.48 -2.64
C SER A 161 -6.24 7.55 -1.73
N TYR A 162 -7.53 7.46 -1.48
CA TYR A 162 -8.30 8.32 -0.58
C TYR A 162 -8.97 7.45 0.48
N ILE A 163 -8.68 7.71 1.75
CA ILE A 163 -9.41 7.18 2.89
C ILE A 163 -10.25 8.31 3.46
N SER A 164 -11.52 8.32 3.08
CA SER A 164 -12.51 9.34 3.42
C SER A 164 -13.40 8.82 4.55
N ILE A 165 -13.19 9.32 5.77
CA ILE A 165 -13.87 8.85 6.97
C ILE A 165 -14.93 9.86 7.37
N SER A 166 -16.20 9.44 7.40
CA SER A 166 -17.38 10.25 7.79
C SER A 166 -17.34 11.67 7.23
N PRO A 167 -17.21 11.86 5.90
CA PRO A 167 -16.98 13.20 5.33
C PRO A 167 -18.16 14.14 5.56
N VAL A 168 -17.88 15.38 5.96
CA VAL A 168 -18.82 16.51 5.86
C VAL A 168 -18.68 17.08 4.46
N LEU A 169 -19.67 16.82 3.61
CA LEU A 169 -19.60 17.09 2.17
C LEU A 169 -19.83 18.57 1.84
N ALA A 170 -18.93 19.18 1.08
CA ALA A 170 -19.17 20.48 0.48
C ALA A 170 -20.35 20.42 -0.51
N THR A 171 -20.88 21.58 -0.86
CA THR A 171 -22.03 21.69 -1.77
C THR A 171 -21.79 20.95 -3.09
N GLU A 172 -22.74 20.09 -3.47
CA GLU A 172 -22.73 19.24 -4.67
C GLU A 172 -21.60 18.18 -4.72
N MET A 173 -20.83 17.98 -3.64
CA MET A 173 -19.71 17.05 -3.65
C MET A 173 -20.19 15.59 -3.87
N GLU A 174 -21.41 15.27 -3.44
CA GLU A 174 -22.05 13.96 -3.66
C GLU A 174 -22.27 13.62 -5.15
N SER A 175 -22.31 14.61 -6.02
CA SER A 175 -22.40 14.43 -7.48
C SER A 175 -21.08 14.70 -8.20
N ARG A 176 -20.31 15.68 -7.72
CA ARG A 176 -19.03 16.09 -8.34
C ARG A 176 -17.96 15.01 -8.22
N VAL A 177 -17.81 14.34 -7.05
CA VAL A 177 -16.82 13.27 -6.85
C VAL A 177 -17.09 12.09 -7.78
N PRO A 178 -18.30 11.50 -7.85
CA PRO A 178 -18.57 10.42 -8.80
C PRO A 178 -18.31 10.81 -10.25
N ALA A 179 -18.75 12.01 -10.67
CA ALA A 179 -18.51 12.51 -12.02
C ALA A 179 -17.00 12.53 -12.33
N ARG A 180 -16.20 13.09 -11.41
CA ARG A 180 -14.75 13.16 -11.60
C ARG A 180 -14.08 11.79 -11.61
N LEU A 181 -14.47 10.87 -10.72
CA LEU A 181 -13.94 9.50 -10.69
C LEU A 181 -14.23 8.73 -11.99
N SER A 182 -15.36 9.01 -12.65
CA SER A 182 -15.68 8.40 -13.95
C SER A 182 -14.78 8.88 -15.10
N GLU A 183 -14.20 10.07 -14.99
CA GLU A 183 -13.34 10.68 -16.01
C GLU A 183 -11.85 10.32 -15.85
N LEU A 184 -11.37 10.15 -14.61
CA LEU A 184 -9.95 9.92 -14.34
C LEU A 184 -9.46 8.59 -14.91
N ASP A 185 -8.42 8.61 -15.74
CA ASP A 185 -7.76 7.39 -16.26
C ASP A 185 -6.73 6.82 -15.30
N GLN A 186 -6.26 7.63 -14.35
CA GLN A 186 -5.36 7.22 -13.28
C GLN A 186 -6.03 6.18 -12.38
N VAL A 187 -5.25 5.19 -11.93
CA VAL A 187 -5.73 4.22 -10.93
C VAL A 187 -6.00 4.92 -9.60
N ILE A 188 -7.25 4.86 -9.15
CA ILE A 188 -7.70 5.47 -7.90
C ILE A 188 -8.32 4.43 -6.99
N PHE A 189 -7.85 4.39 -5.74
CA PHE A 189 -8.48 3.67 -4.64
C PHE A 189 -9.29 4.67 -3.80
N TYR A 190 -10.59 4.52 -3.77
CA TYR A 190 -11.46 5.41 -2.99
C TYR A 190 -12.19 4.60 -1.92
N ASN A 191 -11.83 4.80 -0.64
CA ASN A 191 -12.45 4.17 0.51
C ASN A 191 -13.35 5.18 1.21
N LEU A 192 -14.64 4.94 1.20
CA LEU A 192 -15.65 5.72 1.90
C LEU A 192 -16.11 4.94 3.14
N ILE A 193 -15.80 5.45 4.31
CA ILE A 193 -16.01 4.80 5.60
C ILE A 193 -16.98 5.63 6.41
N VAL A 194 -18.06 5.02 6.87
CA VAL A 194 -19.11 5.74 7.60
C VAL A 194 -19.66 4.93 8.76
N GLU A 195 -20.13 5.61 9.79
CA GLU A 195 -20.99 5.05 10.82
C GLU A 195 -22.41 4.89 10.30
N LYS A 196 -23.12 3.87 10.80
CA LYS A 196 -24.53 3.63 10.45
C LYS A 196 -25.48 4.61 11.16
N GLN A 197 -25.02 5.27 12.21
CA GLN A 197 -25.81 6.25 12.94
C GLN A 197 -26.17 7.45 12.06
N PRO A 198 -27.32 8.09 12.27
CA PRO A 198 -27.70 9.27 11.51
C PRO A 198 -26.71 10.44 11.71
N THR A 199 -26.24 10.99 10.61
CA THR A 199 -25.48 12.25 10.55
C THR A 199 -26.18 13.20 9.57
N ASP A 200 -25.89 14.49 9.63
CA ASP A 200 -26.51 15.48 8.75
C ASP A 200 -26.22 15.20 7.26
N ASP A 201 -25.03 14.70 6.96
CA ASP A 201 -24.59 14.38 5.58
C ASP A 201 -24.93 12.96 5.13
N ARG A 202 -25.49 12.11 6.00
CA ARG A 202 -25.71 10.70 5.70
C ARG A 202 -26.44 10.45 4.38
N GLN A 203 -27.51 11.18 4.11
CA GLN A 203 -28.28 10.99 2.88
C GLN A 203 -27.46 11.33 1.64
N ARG A 204 -26.68 12.40 1.69
CA ARG A 204 -25.78 12.83 0.61
C ARG A 204 -24.65 11.83 0.39
N ILE A 205 -24.07 11.29 1.48
CA ILE A 205 -23.05 10.24 1.44
C ILE A 205 -23.60 8.96 0.78
N LEU A 206 -24.81 8.53 1.13
CA LEU A 206 -25.45 7.35 0.52
C LEU A 206 -25.76 7.58 -0.97
N GLN A 207 -26.13 8.80 -1.38
CA GLN A 207 -26.28 9.19 -2.79
C GLN A 207 -24.93 9.09 -3.51
N MET A 208 -23.88 9.66 -2.94
CA MET A 208 -22.51 9.57 -3.48
C MET A 208 -22.08 8.11 -3.64
N ASN A 209 -22.28 7.27 -2.61
CA ASN A 209 -22.00 5.83 -2.65
C ASN A 209 -22.73 5.14 -3.81
N ALA A 210 -24.03 5.38 -3.98
CA ALA A 210 -24.81 4.78 -5.06
C ALA A 210 -24.28 5.20 -6.43
N SER A 211 -23.93 6.48 -6.59
CA SER A 211 -23.38 7.02 -7.83
C SER A 211 -22.00 6.43 -8.16
N ILE A 212 -21.08 6.34 -7.17
CA ILE A 212 -19.75 5.76 -7.40
C ILE A 212 -19.85 4.26 -7.72
N LYS A 213 -20.72 3.51 -7.04
CA LYS A 213 -20.95 2.07 -7.32
C LYS A 213 -21.46 1.80 -8.74
N SER A 214 -22.08 2.77 -9.38
CA SER A 214 -22.55 2.62 -10.77
C SER A 214 -21.46 2.82 -11.82
N ILE A 215 -20.27 3.27 -11.44
CA ILE A 215 -19.14 3.47 -12.35
C ILE A 215 -18.50 2.11 -12.64
N THR A 216 -18.47 1.74 -13.92
CA THR A 216 -17.79 0.53 -14.40
C THR A 216 -16.48 0.95 -15.04
N LYS A 217 -15.38 0.95 -14.27
CA LYS A 217 -14.05 1.36 -14.74
C LYS A 217 -12.98 0.56 -13.99
N GLU A 218 -12.06 -0.07 -14.73
CA GLU A 218 -10.99 -0.90 -14.15
C GLU A 218 -9.99 -0.11 -13.29
N SER A 219 -9.75 1.15 -13.66
CA SER A 219 -8.87 2.04 -12.89
C SER A 219 -9.48 2.57 -11.59
N LEU A 220 -10.77 2.30 -11.30
CA LEU A 220 -11.43 2.73 -10.08
C LEU A 220 -11.66 1.55 -9.12
N HIS A 221 -10.94 1.55 -8.02
CA HIS A 221 -11.14 0.61 -6.91
C HIS A 221 -11.93 1.30 -5.81
N TYR A 222 -13.24 1.06 -5.77
CA TYR A 222 -14.14 1.71 -4.82
C TYR A 222 -14.56 0.75 -3.71
N PHE A 223 -14.49 1.22 -2.46
CA PHE A 223 -14.90 0.48 -1.27
C PHE A 223 -15.80 1.36 -0.41
N PHE A 224 -16.90 0.78 0.05
CA PHE A 224 -17.83 1.41 0.98
C PHE A 224 -17.98 0.52 2.19
N ASP A 225 -17.54 1.01 3.33
CA ASP A 225 -17.60 0.31 4.60
C ASP A 225 -18.50 1.07 5.59
N GLU A 226 -19.60 0.45 6.00
CA GLU A 226 -20.55 0.99 6.96
C GLU A 226 -20.48 0.19 8.25
N TYR A 227 -20.27 0.88 9.39
CA TYR A 227 -20.09 0.24 10.69
C TYR A 227 -21.26 0.51 11.61
N GLU A 228 -21.95 -0.57 12.03
CA GLU A 228 -23.15 -0.51 12.87
C GLU A 228 -22.83 -0.12 14.33
N ASN A 229 -21.70 -0.61 14.83
CA ASN A 229 -21.28 -0.44 16.23
C ASN A 229 -20.26 0.69 16.43
N ALA A 230 -20.00 1.50 15.41
CA ALA A 230 -19.14 2.68 15.51
C ALA A 230 -20.00 3.95 15.64
N ASP A 231 -19.50 4.89 16.40
CA ASP A 231 -19.96 6.28 16.41
C ASP A 231 -18.94 7.18 15.72
N HIS A 232 -19.27 8.46 15.59
CA HIS A 232 -18.40 9.44 14.94
C HIS A 232 -16.98 9.49 15.52
N THR A 233 -16.81 9.27 16.82
CA THR A 233 -15.50 9.32 17.47
C THR A 233 -14.65 8.06 17.31
N SER A 234 -15.30 6.91 17.12
CA SER A 234 -14.64 5.60 17.04
C SER A 234 -14.47 5.07 15.61
N ILE A 235 -15.18 5.64 14.64
CA ILE A 235 -15.24 5.13 13.25
C ILE A 235 -13.86 5.00 12.60
N ALA A 236 -12.94 5.93 12.87
CA ALA A 236 -11.59 5.87 12.33
C ALA A 236 -10.82 4.62 12.77
N ALA A 237 -10.97 4.23 14.05
CA ALA A 237 -10.33 3.03 14.59
C ALA A 237 -10.89 1.74 13.97
N TYR A 238 -12.17 1.71 13.59
CA TYR A 238 -12.78 0.56 12.89
C TYR A 238 -12.37 0.50 11.41
N GLY A 239 -12.32 1.64 10.74
CA GLY A 239 -12.25 1.70 9.28
C GLY A 239 -10.86 1.73 8.69
N ILE A 240 -9.87 2.36 9.34
CA ILE A 240 -8.52 2.56 8.77
C ILE A 240 -7.86 1.22 8.43
N SER A 241 -7.86 0.26 9.33
CA SER A 241 -7.25 -1.06 9.08
C SER A 241 -7.87 -1.76 7.88
N LYS A 242 -9.20 -1.68 7.73
CA LYS A 242 -9.92 -2.25 6.60
C LYS A 242 -9.59 -1.54 5.28
N ALA A 243 -9.48 -0.22 5.31
CA ALA A 243 -9.09 0.56 4.13
C ALA A 243 -7.69 0.22 3.65
N PHE A 244 -6.72 0.02 4.56
CA PHE A 244 -5.39 -0.47 4.19
C PHE A 244 -5.46 -1.86 3.55
N ASP A 245 -6.25 -2.78 4.10
CA ASP A 245 -6.47 -4.10 3.50
C ASP A 245 -7.04 -4.02 2.08
N ASN A 246 -7.94 -3.09 1.82
CA ASN A 246 -8.52 -2.86 0.51
C ASN A 246 -7.48 -2.34 -0.50
N VAL A 247 -6.69 -1.34 -0.10
CA VAL A 247 -5.70 -0.67 -0.97
C VAL A 247 -4.53 -1.60 -1.28
N PHE A 248 -3.98 -2.26 -0.27
CA PHE A 248 -2.78 -3.09 -0.41
C PHE A 248 -3.08 -4.57 -0.66
N ARG A 249 -4.31 -4.92 -1.04
CA ARG A 249 -4.72 -6.31 -1.28
C ARG A 249 -3.78 -7.04 -2.23
N ILE A 250 -3.35 -6.40 -3.30
CA ILE A 250 -2.47 -7.00 -4.32
C ILE A 250 -1.06 -7.29 -3.80
N TYR A 251 -0.60 -6.50 -2.80
CA TYR A 251 0.76 -6.59 -2.26
C TYR A 251 0.94 -7.78 -1.31
N ARG A 252 -0.09 -8.18 -0.59
CA ARG A 252 -0.01 -9.27 0.39
C ARG A 252 0.13 -10.64 -0.29
N PRO A 253 0.69 -11.66 0.42
CA PRO A 253 0.83 -13.02 -0.13
C PRO A 253 -0.51 -13.60 -0.62
N ILE A 254 -0.45 -14.46 -1.63
CA ILE A 254 -1.62 -15.16 -2.17
C ILE A 254 -2.34 -15.92 -1.04
N THR A 255 -3.63 -15.63 -0.89
CA THR A 255 -4.45 -16.26 0.14
C THR A 255 -5.08 -17.57 -0.35
N PRO A 256 -5.47 -18.51 0.56
CA PRO A 256 -6.20 -19.72 0.17
C PRO A 256 -7.54 -19.44 -0.54
N ALA A 257 -8.18 -18.30 -0.26
CA ALA A 257 -9.38 -17.87 -0.96
C ALA A 257 -9.08 -17.49 -2.41
N GLU A 258 -8.11 -16.60 -2.62
CA GLU A 258 -7.62 -16.15 -3.92
C GLU A 258 -7.10 -17.33 -4.78
N TYR A 259 -6.34 -18.23 -4.18
CA TYR A 259 -5.92 -19.47 -4.84
C TYR A 259 -7.09 -20.24 -5.43
N LYS A 260 -8.19 -20.39 -4.67
CA LYS A 260 -9.38 -21.15 -5.11
C LYS A 260 -10.25 -20.40 -6.10
N SER A 261 -10.47 -19.08 -5.87
CA SER A 261 -11.43 -18.30 -6.67
C SER A 261 -10.82 -17.74 -7.95
N ASP A 262 -9.52 -17.40 -7.93
CA ASP A 262 -8.91 -16.65 -9.02
C ASP A 262 -7.92 -17.53 -9.81
N ILE A 263 -7.01 -18.26 -9.13
CA ILE A 263 -5.98 -19.05 -9.82
C ILE A 263 -6.55 -20.35 -10.39
N LEU A 264 -7.26 -21.13 -9.57
CA LEU A 264 -7.78 -22.43 -10.03
C LEU A 264 -8.91 -22.32 -11.05
N THR A 265 -9.63 -21.21 -11.09
CA THR A 265 -10.77 -21.00 -12.01
C THR A 265 -10.38 -20.27 -13.29
N SER A 266 -9.22 -19.63 -13.34
CA SER A 266 -8.72 -18.97 -14.56
C SER A 266 -8.50 -19.97 -15.68
N GLU A 267 -8.75 -19.57 -16.92
CA GLU A 267 -8.41 -20.34 -18.13
C GLU A 267 -7.01 -20.01 -18.63
N GLU A 268 -6.40 -18.95 -18.11
CA GLU A 268 -5.05 -18.51 -18.47
C GLU A 268 -3.98 -19.45 -17.88
N PRO A 269 -2.77 -19.49 -18.49
CA PRO A 269 -1.62 -20.18 -17.92
C PRO A 269 -1.37 -19.72 -16.47
N VAL A 270 -1.12 -20.68 -15.59
CA VAL A 270 -1.01 -20.39 -14.14
C VAL A 270 0.12 -19.42 -13.83
N PHE A 271 1.25 -19.52 -14.55
CA PHE A 271 2.39 -18.61 -14.35
C PHE A 271 2.04 -17.15 -14.67
N ASN A 272 1.17 -16.90 -15.66
CA ASN A 272 0.76 -15.53 -16.01
C ASN A 272 0.09 -14.82 -14.83
N TYR A 273 -0.60 -15.56 -13.96
CA TYR A 273 -1.19 -14.96 -12.76
C TYR A 273 -0.12 -14.35 -11.84
N LEU A 274 0.99 -15.06 -11.63
CA LEU A 274 2.11 -14.57 -10.82
C LEU A 274 2.78 -13.36 -11.48
N GLU A 275 3.12 -13.48 -12.75
CA GLU A 275 3.76 -12.41 -13.53
C GLU A 275 2.92 -11.13 -13.53
N ASN A 276 1.64 -11.23 -13.88
CA ASN A 276 0.71 -10.09 -13.89
C ASN A 276 0.56 -9.46 -12.50
N ARG A 277 0.54 -10.28 -11.44
CA ARG A 277 0.45 -9.80 -10.07
C ARG A 277 1.64 -8.92 -9.69
N TYR A 278 2.87 -9.40 -9.92
CA TYR A 278 4.08 -8.67 -9.58
C TYR A 278 4.30 -7.45 -10.48
N GLN A 279 3.93 -7.54 -11.76
CA GLN A 279 3.90 -6.38 -12.65
C GLN A 279 2.91 -5.32 -12.18
N THR A 280 1.71 -5.72 -11.74
CA THR A 280 0.71 -4.79 -11.17
C THR A 280 1.24 -4.10 -9.91
N ILE A 281 1.98 -4.82 -9.05
CA ILE A 281 2.61 -4.24 -7.85
C ILE A 281 3.63 -3.17 -8.28
N GLU A 282 4.49 -3.46 -9.25
CA GLU A 282 5.47 -2.52 -9.75
C GLU A 282 4.81 -1.30 -10.40
N ASP A 283 3.82 -1.49 -11.24
CA ASP A 283 3.08 -0.41 -11.91
C ASP A 283 2.36 0.52 -10.91
N LEU A 284 1.78 -0.04 -9.84
CA LEU A 284 1.08 0.72 -8.83
C LEU A 284 2.01 1.48 -7.88
N PHE A 285 3.05 0.81 -7.40
CA PHE A 285 3.89 1.36 -6.33
C PHE A 285 5.20 1.95 -6.84
N GLY A 286 5.61 1.66 -8.09
CA GLY A 286 6.82 2.19 -8.71
C GLY A 286 8.11 1.54 -8.24
N PHE A 287 8.04 0.33 -7.69
CA PHE A 287 9.19 -0.48 -7.30
C PHE A 287 8.90 -1.98 -7.40
N GLU A 288 9.92 -2.76 -7.68
CA GLU A 288 9.83 -4.22 -7.69
C GLU A 288 9.66 -4.77 -6.27
N LYS A 289 8.71 -5.70 -6.10
CA LYS A 289 8.59 -6.52 -4.89
C LYS A 289 9.34 -7.83 -5.11
N PRO A 290 10.22 -8.27 -4.20
CA PRO A 290 10.81 -9.60 -4.26
C PRO A 290 9.71 -10.69 -4.25
N VAL A 291 9.88 -11.71 -5.10
CA VAL A 291 8.88 -12.78 -5.20
C VAL A 291 8.87 -13.62 -3.93
N GLU A 292 7.69 -13.80 -3.35
CA GLU A 292 7.56 -14.52 -2.11
C GLU A 292 7.45 -16.03 -2.30
N LEU A 293 8.09 -16.78 -1.40
CA LEU A 293 8.04 -18.25 -1.43
C LEU A 293 6.60 -18.77 -1.38
N ASN A 294 5.74 -18.16 -0.55
CA ASN A 294 4.32 -18.53 -0.48
C ASN A 294 3.61 -18.44 -1.84
N ASP A 295 3.93 -17.43 -2.61
CA ASP A 295 3.29 -17.19 -3.91
C ASP A 295 3.81 -18.20 -4.94
N ILE A 296 5.12 -18.48 -4.95
CA ILE A 296 5.70 -19.54 -5.78
C ILE A 296 5.05 -20.90 -5.45
N MET A 297 4.89 -21.21 -4.16
CA MET A 297 4.25 -22.45 -3.72
C MET A 297 2.81 -22.57 -4.19
N ALA A 298 2.04 -21.48 -4.11
CA ALA A 298 0.66 -21.45 -4.56
C ALA A 298 0.58 -21.71 -6.09
N ILE A 299 1.48 -21.09 -6.87
CA ILE A 299 1.54 -21.27 -8.32
C ILE A 299 1.98 -22.69 -8.69
N TYR A 300 3.03 -23.21 -8.05
CA TYR A 300 3.48 -24.59 -8.25
C TYR A 300 2.36 -25.60 -7.97
N ALA A 301 1.67 -25.48 -6.84
CA ALA A 301 0.54 -26.33 -6.50
C ALA A 301 -0.61 -26.23 -7.51
N ALA A 302 -0.84 -25.03 -8.07
CA ALA A 302 -1.85 -24.80 -9.10
C ALA A 302 -1.45 -25.43 -10.44
N CYS A 303 -0.16 -25.33 -10.83
CA CYS A 303 0.36 -25.99 -12.04
C CYS A 303 0.09 -27.51 -12.00
N LEU A 304 0.42 -28.14 -10.89
CA LEU A 304 0.16 -29.59 -10.73
C LEU A 304 -1.33 -29.92 -10.73
N LYS A 305 -2.15 -29.13 -10.02
CA LYS A 305 -3.58 -29.41 -9.88
C LYS A 305 -4.38 -29.18 -11.17
N LYS A 306 -3.96 -28.22 -11.98
CA LYS A 306 -4.58 -27.92 -13.28
C LYS A 306 -3.95 -28.68 -14.43
N GLU A 307 -2.90 -29.45 -14.17
CA GLU A 307 -2.09 -30.13 -15.19
C GLU A 307 -1.47 -29.15 -16.20
N ASP A 308 -1.22 -27.91 -15.74
CA ASP A 308 -0.57 -26.84 -16.52
C ASP A 308 0.95 -26.91 -16.33
N TYR A 309 1.55 -27.91 -16.93
CA TYR A 309 2.98 -28.17 -16.79
C TYR A 309 3.86 -27.25 -17.63
N GLU A 310 3.31 -26.62 -18.65
CA GLU A 310 4.01 -25.58 -19.42
C GLU A 310 4.39 -24.39 -18.55
N SER A 311 3.57 -24.05 -17.54
CA SER A 311 3.85 -23.01 -16.55
C SER A 311 5.01 -23.33 -15.60
N LEU A 312 5.43 -24.62 -15.50
CA LEU A 312 6.57 -25.01 -14.68
C LEU A 312 7.91 -24.49 -15.21
N GLN A 313 8.07 -24.39 -16.54
CA GLN A 313 9.32 -23.89 -17.13
C GLN A 313 9.61 -22.43 -16.75
N PRO A 314 8.72 -21.45 -16.99
CA PRO A 314 8.95 -20.08 -16.59
C PRO A 314 9.01 -19.92 -15.05
N LEU A 315 8.24 -20.72 -14.29
CA LEU A 315 8.33 -20.75 -12.84
C LEU A 315 9.72 -21.22 -12.36
N ALA A 316 10.27 -22.24 -13.00
CA ALA A 316 11.62 -22.72 -12.69
C ALA A 316 12.69 -21.67 -12.99
N ASP A 317 12.56 -20.96 -14.10
CA ASP A 317 13.50 -19.90 -14.47
C ASP A 317 13.44 -18.72 -13.48
N LEU A 318 12.24 -18.34 -13.05
CA LEU A 318 12.04 -17.36 -11.97
C LEU A 318 12.71 -17.82 -10.67
N CYS A 319 12.48 -19.07 -10.26
CA CYS A 319 13.06 -19.62 -9.03
C CYS A 319 14.59 -19.66 -9.07
N LYS A 320 15.21 -19.97 -10.22
CA LYS A 320 16.67 -19.92 -10.39
C LYS A 320 17.21 -18.49 -10.25
N LYS A 321 16.43 -17.49 -10.64
CA LYS A 321 16.80 -16.06 -10.51
C LYS A 321 16.67 -15.58 -9.07
N GLU A 322 15.53 -15.84 -8.44
CA GLU A 322 15.18 -15.29 -7.13
C GLU A 322 15.77 -16.11 -5.95
N PHE A 323 15.95 -17.42 -6.14
CA PHE A 323 16.44 -18.38 -5.13
C PHE A 323 17.59 -19.26 -5.67
N PRO A 324 18.68 -18.64 -6.16
CA PRO A 324 19.72 -19.33 -6.94
C PRO A 324 20.45 -20.47 -6.21
N GLU A 325 20.53 -20.42 -4.88
CA GLU A 325 21.23 -21.43 -4.06
C GLU A 325 20.34 -22.63 -3.75
N THR A 326 19.03 -22.57 -4.04
CA THR A 326 18.08 -23.60 -3.66
C THR A 326 17.78 -24.59 -4.78
N MET A 327 17.33 -25.78 -4.39
CA MET A 327 16.95 -26.84 -5.32
C MET A 327 15.69 -26.52 -6.14
N MET A 328 14.88 -25.51 -5.76
CA MET A 328 13.53 -25.27 -6.24
C MET A 328 13.48 -25.08 -7.76
N GLY A 329 14.30 -24.20 -8.33
CA GLY A 329 14.30 -23.95 -9.76
C GLY A 329 14.69 -25.16 -10.60
N PHE A 330 15.66 -25.97 -10.15
CA PHE A 330 16.04 -27.20 -10.85
C PHE A 330 15.04 -28.32 -10.63
N TYR A 331 14.37 -28.38 -9.50
CA TYR A 331 13.34 -29.38 -9.22
C TYR A 331 12.12 -29.16 -10.14
N PHE A 332 11.62 -27.93 -10.26
CA PHE A 332 10.49 -27.61 -11.14
C PHE A 332 10.84 -27.80 -12.63
N GLU A 333 12.05 -27.46 -13.05
CA GLU A 333 12.52 -27.72 -14.41
C GLU A 333 12.60 -29.24 -14.70
N ALA A 334 13.01 -30.03 -13.73
CA ALA A 334 13.07 -31.49 -13.90
C ALA A 334 11.67 -32.09 -14.05
N GLU A 335 10.70 -31.65 -13.26
CA GLU A 335 9.29 -32.07 -13.40
C GLU A 335 8.70 -31.65 -14.76
N TYR A 336 9.02 -30.45 -15.22
CA TYR A 336 8.67 -30.04 -16.60
C TYR A 336 9.22 -31.02 -17.63
N TYR A 337 10.51 -31.41 -17.55
CA TYR A 337 11.10 -32.39 -18.47
C TYR A 337 10.49 -33.80 -18.35
N GLU A 338 10.13 -34.26 -17.17
CA GLU A 338 9.36 -35.51 -17.03
C GLU A 338 8.06 -35.45 -17.82
N PHE A 339 7.36 -34.33 -17.65
CA PHE A 339 6.05 -34.15 -18.20
C PHE A 339 6.04 -34.09 -19.73
N ILE A 340 6.99 -33.38 -20.35
CA ILE A 340 7.11 -33.31 -21.82
C ILE A 340 7.77 -34.54 -22.44
N GLY A 341 8.03 -35.60 -21.65
CA GLY A 341 8.58 -36.88 -22.13
C GLY A 341 10.09 -36.86 -22.42
N GLU A 342 10.85 -36.04 -21.72
CA GLU A 342 12.31 -35.94 -21.84
C GLU A 342 13.02 -36.54 -20.59
N PRO A 343 12.84 -37.83 -20.28
CA PRO A 343 13.27 -38.44 -19.00
C PRO A 343 14.78 -38.35 -18.76
N LYS A 344 15.59 -38.33 -19.82
CA LYS A 344 17.06 -38.19 -19.66
C LYS A 344 17.46 -36.76 -19.21
N LYS A 345 16.71 -35.76 -19.64
CA LYS A 345 16.93 -34.39 -19.16
C LYS A 345 16.41 -34.25 -17.73
N ALA A 346 15.21 -34.77 -17.45
CA ALA A 346 14.62 -34.77 -16.14
C ALA A 346 15.60 -35.36 -15.09
N PHE A 347 16.09 -36.59 -15.33
CA PHE A 347 17.06 -37.25 -14.46
C PHE A 347 18.28 -36.36 -14.14
N LYS A 348 18.95 -35.85 -15.18
CA LYS A 348 20.13 -34.97 -15.00
C LYS A 348 19.81 -33.69 -14.25
N THR A 349 18.59 -33.18 -14.38
CA THR A 349 18.18 -31.94 -13.74
C THR A 349 17.80 -32.21 -12.27
N PHE A 350 17.20 -33.37 -11.94
CA PHE A 350 17.02 -33.81 -10.55
C PHE A 350 18.36 -34.04 -9.84
N GLU A 351 19.38 -34.62 -10.53
CA GLU A 351 20.73 -34.72 -9.96
C GLU A 351 21.32 -33.37 -9.58
N LYS A 352 21.07 -32.30 -10.38
CA LYS A 352 21.46 -30.93 -10.04
C LYS A 352 20.67 -30.40 -8.86
N ALA A 353 19.35 -30.59 -8.82
CA ALA A 353 18.51 -30.19 -7.70
C ALA A 353 19.01 -30.83 -6.40
N PHE A 354 19.34 -32.12 -6.39
CA PHE A 354 19.88 -32.84 -5.23
C PHE A 354 21.17 -32.23 -4.65
N GLN A 355 21.97 -31.53 -5.49
CA GLN A 355 23.21 -30.89 -5.05
C GLN A 355 22.98 -29.50 -4.43
N MET A 356 21.78 -28.93 -4.59
CA MET A 356 21.43 -27.59 -4.10
C MET A 356 20.88 -27.65 -2.66
N GLU A 357 20.67 -26.48 -2.06
CA GLU A 357 20.08 -26.39 -0.72
C GLU A 357 18.59 -26.71 -0.73
N GLU A 358 18.13 -27.41 0.29
CA GLU A 358 16.71 -27.65 0.53
C GLU A 358 15.98 -26.33 0.83
N ILE A 359 14.73 -26.24 0.44
CA ILE A 359 13.90 -25.09 0.74
C ILE A 359 12.47 -25.49 1.04
N ASP A 360 11.99 -25.12 2.22
CA ASP A 360 10.64 -25.35 2.71
C ASP A 360 10.19 -26.82 2.53
N PHE A 361 9.23 -27.07 1.64
CA PHE A 361 8.68 -28.40 1.39
C PHE A 361 9.55 -29.28 0.46
N LEU A 362 10.51 -28.69 -0.26
CA LEU A 362 11.38 -29.42 -1.18
C LEU A 362 12.63 -29.95 -0.44
N THR A 363 12.74 -31.28 -0.36
CA THR A 363 13.82 -31.98 0.30
C THR A 363 14.67 -32.81 -0.67
N LYS A 364 15.88 -33.11 -0.29
CA LYS A 364 16.77 -33.98 -1.07
C LYS A 364 16.20 -35.37 -1.24
N ASP A 365 15.44 -35.88 -0.26
CA ASP A 365 14.80 -37.19 -0.35
C ASP A 365 13.78 -37.21 -1.52
N MET A 366 13.03 -36.14 -1.74
CA MET A 366 12.11 -36.04 -2.88
C MET A 366 12.84 -36.07 -4.23
N ALA A 367 13.98 -35.39 -4.33
CA ALA A 367 14.80 -35.43 -5.53
C ALA A 367 15.43 -36.83 -5.73
N LEU A 368 15.84 -37.51 -4.64
CA LEU A 368 16.40 -38.83 -4.68
C LEU A 368 15.39 -39.89 -5.18
N GLU A 369 14.13 -39.80 -4.72
CA GLU A 369 13.04 -40.69 -5.20
C GLU A 369 12.80 -40.57 -6.73
N LYS A 370 13.18 -39.44 -7.33
CA LYS A 370 13.08 -39.19 -8.77
C LYS A 370 14.30 -39.70 -9.56
N ILE A 371 15.42 -39.92 -8.86
CA ILE A 371 16.69 -40.32 -9.48
C ILE A 371 16.82 -41.87 -9.41
N ASP A 372 16.24 -42.54 -8.37
CA ASP A 372 16.26 -44.00 -8.20
C ASP A 372 15.20 -44.68 -9.09
#